data_6150d3f866735f519053df2034929582
#
_entry.id   6150d3f866735f519053df2034929582
#
_cell.length_a   1.000
_cell.length_b   1.000
_cell.length_c   1.000
_cell.angle_alpha   90.00
_cell.angle_beta   90.00
_cell.angle_gamma   90.00
#
_symmetry.space_group_name_H-M   'P 1'
#
loop_
_entity.id
_entity.type
_entity.pdbx_description
1 polymer ?
#
loop_
_entity_poly.entity_id
_entity_poly.type
_entity_poly.pdbx_seq_one_letter_code
_entity_poly.pdbx_strand_id
1 'polypeptide(L)'
;MRRLFVFAAYDRGNIVKESLIWYMDELARFGDISFCADCSMDLAALPDFGGRLVSAMAERHGEYDFGSYKRAFFAVDRSLYDIIYFVNDSVFGPFEDIGPYLERMEALGTDAFGLVMNSRRSGPHLHSWFLGFKPFVFNAVWFTDFLHSVTKEQSKTDVCIKYEVGLSELLNHHSIPNKALFYVNRKRIYNKPYSLYLQGLPFVKKDSFVRHNGCLQGQLSRLLEHVPPSRAAIILDETGPLCTDPFALSARYLSYLFRKIFDRKKFDRMVLGMKKIVLGHVLNPYMFDADKARARRYSVYGTAVPEYFKKHYLDIVDDVPYSVAERAEGREKVFTLWLQGEEDAPELIKSCFRHMRKYCSDCELIVLDQDNLCQYTDLPDYIWEKYRAGKMSKAQFSDICRLDLLFRHGGYWIDSTCFMTGAVPSFIQDCDFFAYMAGDRVKWSYGYIQSCFLRARKGCYILNLWRRMMFEFWKCEDSKVDYLQLHLMLKTIVSEIPEASADFALMPKIDQYPTHELWFVRGDEPFDRKTAERVASEVFFQKTTYNTGRIIEGSFKDYIVRDLF
;
A
#
# COMPACT_ATOMS: atom_id res chain seq x y z
N MET A 1 -37.58 -19.55 21.17
CA MET A 1 -36.54 -19.36 20.12
C MET A 1 -35.20 -19.17 20.82
N ARG A 2 -34.24 -20.05 20.57
CA ARG A 2 -32.88 -19.98 21.15
C ARG A 2 -31.98 -19.24 20.18
N ARG A 3 -31.35 -18.16 20.65
CA ARG A 3 -30.42 -17.32 19.87
C ARG A 3 -29.01 -17.52 20.36
N LEU A 4 -28.05 -17.53 19.41
CA LEU A 4 -26.64 -17.48 19.69
C LEU A 4 -26.08 -16.18 19.07
N PHE A 5 -25.32 -15.41 19.85
CA PHE A 5 -24.54 -14.29 19.38
C PHE A 5 -23.06 -14.70 19.27
N VAL A 6 -22.58 -14.86 18.05
CA VAL A 6 -21.17 -15.06 17.69
C VAL A 6 -20.54 -13.67 17.69
N PHE A 7 -19.79 -13.35 18.73
CA PHE A 7 -19.31 -12.01 19.01
C PHE A 7 -17.83 -11.88 18.68
N ALA A 8 -17.48 -10.99 17.74
CA ALA A 8 -16.11 -10.67 17.39
C ALA A 8 -15.67 -9.36 18.06
N ALA A 9 -14.49 -9.35 18.68
CA ALA A 9 -13.91 -8.17 19.32
C ALA A 9 -12.46 -7.95 18.94
N TYR A 10 -12.01 -6.69 19.03
CA TYR A 10 -10.62 -6.32 18.92
C TYR A 10 -10.32 -5.07 19.75
N ASP A 11 -9.28 -5.13 20.57
CA ASP A 11 -8.73 -3.95 21.23
C ASP A 11 -7.19 -3.92 21.10
N ARG A 12 -6.66 -2.78 20.63
CA ARG A 12 -5.21 -2.61 20.44
C ARG A 12 -4.43 -2.69 21.76
N GLY A 13 -5.04 -2.27 22.87
CA GLY A 13 -4.47 -2.30 24.22
C GLY A 13 -4.71 -3.62 24.94
N ASN A 14 -5.41 -4.60 24.32
CA ASN A 14 -5.85 -5.86 24.92
C ASN A 14 -6.77 -5.67 26.14
N ILE A 15 -7.55 -4.59 26.16
CA ILE A 15 -8.39 -4.22 27.31
C ILE A 15 -9.84 -4.60 27.05
N VAL A 16 -10.48 -5.21 28.04
CA VAL A 16 -11.94 -5.38 28.09
C VAL A 16 -12.57 -4.05 28.46
N LYS A 17 -13.20 -3.40 27.49
CA LYS A 17 -13.80 -2.06 27.66
C LYS A 17 -15.21 -2.14 28.21
N GLU A 18 -15.64 -1.11 28.95
CA GLU A 18 -17.00 -1.03 29.48
C GLU A 18 -18.06 -1.03 28.37
N SER A 19 -17.79 -0.42 27.22
CA SER A 19 -18.71 -0.48 26.07
C SER A 19 -18.89 -1.89 25.50
N LEU A 20 -17.87 -2.73 25.58
CA LEU A 20 -17.94 -4.13 25.19
C LEU A 20 -18.84 -4.91 26.17
N ILE A 21 -18.59 -4.77 27.47
CA ILE A 21 -19.40 -5.39 28.54
C ILE A 21 -20.86 -4.98 28.39
N TRP A 22 -21.12 -3.67 28.26
CA TRP A 22 -22.47 -3.16 28.04
C TRP A 22 -23.17 -3.82 26.84
N TYR A 23 -22.51 -3.92 25.70
CA TYR A 23 -23.12 -4.49 24.51
C TYR A 23 -23.42 -5.98 24.70
N MET A 24 -22.49 -6.72 25.28
CA MET A 24 -22.67 -8.14 25.55
C MET A 24 -23.77 -8.37 26.60
N ASP A 25 -23.87 -7.55 27.63
CA ASP A 25 -24.91 -7.63 28.67
C ASP A 25 -26.33 -7.48 28.07
N GLU A 26 -26.50 -6.51 27.16
CA GLU A 26 -27.76 -6.32 26.44
C GLU A 26 -28.12 -7.52 25.56
N LEU A 27 -27.15 -8.13 24.88
CA LEU A 27 -27.38 -9.33 24.06
C LEU A 27 -27.67 -10.56 24.89
N ALA A 28 -27.03 -10.71 26.04
CA ALA A 28 -27.20 -11.84 26.96
C ALA A 28 -28.65 -11.97 27.48
N ARG A 29 -29.41 -10.88 27.49
CA ARG A 29 -30.86 -10.91 27.82
C ARG A 29 -31.68 -11.74 26.82
N PHE A 30 -31.18 -11.93 25.60
CA PHE A 30 -31.91 -12.53 24.49
C PHE A 30 -31.34 -13.85 23.98
N GLY A 31 -30.12 -14.21 24.36
CA GLY A 31 -29.48 -15.45 23.91
C GLY A 31 -28.11 -15.70 24.51
N ASP A 32 -27.53 -16.82 24.11
CA ASP A 32 -26.20 -17.22 24.52
C ASP A 32 -25.15 -16.47 23.68
N ILE A 33 -23.92 -16.29 24.21
CA ILE A 33 -22.82 -15.59 23.56
C ILE A 33 -21.64 -16.54 23.40
N SER A 34 -21.14 -16.67 22.18
CA SER A 34 -19.82 -17.24 21.88
C SER A 34 -18.89 -16.11 21.43
N PHE A 35 -17.85 -15.87 22.22
CA PHE A 35 -16.97 -14.70 22.06
C PHE A 35 -15.61 -15.09 21.50
N CYS A 36 -15.07 -14.28 20.59
CA CYS A 36 -13.68 -14.37 20.15
C CYS A 36 -13.09 -12.98 19.91
N ALA A 37 -11.92 -12.70 20.51
CA ALA A 37 -11.15 -11.49 20.28
C ALA A 37 -9.90 -11.76 19.44
N ASP A 38 -9.64 -10.92 18.42
CA ASP A 38 -8.38 -10.93 17.62
C ASP A 38 -7.28 -10.12 18.33
N CYS A 39 -7.08 -10.40 19.62
CA CYS A 39 -6.05 -9.78 20.46
C CYS A 39 -5.83 -10.64 21.72
N SER A 40 -4.81 -10.32 22.51
CA SER A 40 -4.50 -11.05 23.75
C SER A 40 -5.26 -10.46 24.95
N MET A 41 -6.60 -10.37 24.84
CA MET A 41 -7.48 -9.82 25.88
C MET A 41 -7.53 -10.74 27.10
N ASP A 42 -7.57 -10.16 28.31
CA ASP A 42 -7.76 -10.93 29.54
C ASP A 42 -9.24 -11.32 29.68
N LEU A 43 -9.53 -12.57 29.40
CA LEU A 43 -10.89 -13.12 29.46
C LEU A 43 -11.45 -13.20 30.90
N ALA A 44 -10.61 -13.17 31.94
CA ALA A 44 -11.07 -13.16 33.33
C ALA A 44 -11.78 -11.82 33.69
N ALA A 45 -11.57 -10.77 32.91
CA ALA A 45 -12.26 -9.50 33.05
C ALA A 45 -13.67 -9.47 32.42
N LEU A 46 -14.06 -10.53 31.64
CA LEU A 46 -15.41 -10.64 31.10
C LEU A 46 -16.35 -11.27 32.15
N PRO A 47 -17.53 -10.68 32.40
CA PRO A 47 -18.58 -11.33 33.17
C PRO A 47 -19.07 -12.60 32.49
N ASP A 48 -19.65 -13.51 33.26
CA ASP A 48 -20.31 -14.71 32.72
C ASP A 48 -21.72 -14.45 32.14
N PHE A 49 -22.21 -13.21 32.34
CA PHE A 49 -23.55 -12.78 31.92
C PHE A 49 -24.68 -13.73 32.37
N GLY A 50 -24.59 -14.21 33.60
CA GLY A 50 -25.60 -15.16 34.15
C GLY A 50 -25.56 -16.53 33.48
N GLY A 51 -24.37 -17.01 33.11
CA GLY A 51 -24.17 -18.29 32.42
C GLY A 51 -24.45 -18.23 30.90
N ARG A 52 -24.62 -17.05 30.34
CA ARG A 52 -24.86 -16.86 28.89
C ARG A 52 -23.59 -16.82 28.04
N LEU A 53 -22.42 -16.64 28.63
CA LEU A 53 -21.14 -16.73 27.93
C LEU A 53 -20.74 -18.20 27.80
N VAL A 54 -21.20 -18.86 26.73
CA VAL A 54 -21.02 -20.30 26.52
C VAL A 54 -19.64 -20.67 25.96
N SER A 55 -18.95 -19.73 25.37
CA SER A 55 -17.55 -19.87 24.90
C SER A 55 -16.88 -18.52 24.87
N ALA A 56 -15.60 -18.46 25.27
CA ALA A 56 -14.78 -17.25 25.16
C ALA A 56 -13.35 -17.62 24.79
N MET A 57 -12.79 -16.92 23.82
CA MET A 57 -11.40 -17.05 23.39
C MET A 57 -10.80 -15.71 23.01
N ALA A 58 -9.49 -15.57 23.20
CA ALA A 58 -8.72 -14.40 22.83
C ALA A 58 -7.39 -14.86 22.21
N GLU A 59 -7.23 -14.62 20.91
CA GLU A 59 -6.10 -15.11 20.13
C GLU A 59 -5.80 -14.13 19.00
N ARG A 60 -4.54 -13.73 18.85
CA ARG A 60 -4.10 -12.90 17.72
C ARG A 60 -4.00 -13.72 16.44
N HIS A 61 -5.07 -13.81 15.69
CA HIS A 61 -5.11 -14.51 14.42
C HIS A 61 -4.90 -13.59 13.20
N GLY A 62 -5.16 -12.29 13.31
CA GLY A 62 -4.95 -11.31 12.23
C GLY A 62 -5.91 -11.43 11.06
N GLU A 63 -7.03 -12.16 11.22
CA GLU A 63 -8.04 -12.39 10.19
C GLU A 63 -9.26 -11.43 10.35
N TYR A 64 -9.16 -10.42 11.23
CA TYR A 64 -10.21 -9.45 11.56
C TYR A 64 -11.51 -10.11 12.08
N ASP A 65 -12.65 -9.42 11.96
CA ASP A 65 -13.94 -9.86 12.48
C ASP A 65 -14.36 -11.25 11.98
N PHE A 66 -14.12 -11.55 10.69
CA PHE A 66 -14.50 -12.84 10.09
C PHE A 66 -13.69 -14.00 10.65
N GLY A 67 -12.43 -13.80 11.00
CA GLY A 67 -11.62 -14.80 11.70
C GLY A 67 -12.12 -15.09 13.11
N SER A 68 -12.55 -14.06 13.83
CA SER A 68 -13.20 -14.20 15.14
C SER A 68 -14.56 -14.88 15.01
N TYR A 69 -15.38 -14.53 14.01
CA TYR A 69 -16.64 -15.22 13.73
C TYR A 69 -16.44 -16.70 13.45
N LYS A 70 -15.48 -17.06 12.61
CA LYS A 70 -15.12 -18.44 12.34
C LYS A 70 -14.87 -19.23 13.63
N ARG A 71 -13.98 -18.72 14.47
CA ARG A 71 -13.57 -19.40 15.71
C ARG A 71 -14.72 -19.55 16.70
N ALA A 72 -15.44 -18.47 16.97
CA ALA A 72 -16.57 -18.47 17.90
C ALA A 72 -17.75 -19.29 17.37
N PHE A 73 -17.97 -19.35 16.05
CA PHE A 73 -19.01 -20.14 15.43
C PHE A 73 -18.76 -21.65 15.55
N PHE A 74 -17.53 -22.10 15.39
CA PHE A 74 -17.17 -23.52 15.49
C PHE A 74 -16.89 -23.98 16.93
N ALA A 75 -16.85 -23.09 17.91
CA ALA A 75 -16.60 -23.40 19.31
C ALA A 75 -17.82 -23.98 20.04
N VAL A 76 -19.02 -23.97 19.46
CA VAL A 76 -20.27 -24.33 20.09
C VAL A 76 -21.10 -25.31 19.25
N ASP A 77 -21.98 -26.07 19.90
CA ASP A 77 -22.94 -26.90 19.18
C ASP A 77 -24.08 -26.05 18.61
N ARG A 78 -24.03 -25.82 17.33
CA ARG A 78 -24.98 -24.96 16.59
C ARG A 78 -26.37 -25.58 16.47
N SER A 79 -26.50 -26.89 16.61
CA SER A 79 -27.79 -27.59 16.53
C SER A 79 -28.78 -27.18 17.63
N LEU A 80 -28.27 -26.54 18.68
CA LEU A 80 -29.05 -26.07 19.82
C LEU A 80 -29.79 -24.75 19.54
N TYR A 81 -29.56 -24.10 18.42
CA TYR A 81 -30.02 -22.73 18.18
C TYR A 81 -30.94 -22.62 16.95
N ASP A 82 -31.96 -21.77 17.08
CA ASP A 82 -32.89 -21.45 16.01
C ASP A 82 -32.36 -20.31 15.13
N ILE A 83 -31.53 -19.41 15.70
CA ILE A 83 -30.92 -18.27 14.99
C ILE A 83 -29.52 -18.06 15.54
N ILE A 84 -28.58 -17.80 14.62
CA ILE A 84 -27.21 -17.38 14.93
C ILE A 84 -26.99 -15.96 14.40
N TYR A 85 -26.58 -15.07 15.29
CA TYR A 85 -26.17 -13.70 14.95
C TYR A 85 -24.67 -13.56 14.93
N PHE A 86 -24.13 -12.87 13.93
CA PHE A 86 -22.75 -12.37 13.91
C PHE A 86 -22.76 -10.90 14.28
N VAL A 87 -22.07 -10.56 15.36
CA VAL A 87 -22.01 -9.20 15.90
C VAL A 87 -20.59 -8.83 16.28
N ASN A 88 -20.24 -7.53 16.21
CA ASN A 88 -18.90 -7.10 16.60
C ASN A 88 -18.89 -5.76 17.35
N ASP A 89 -17.78 -5.49 18.02
CA ASP A 89 -17.55 -4.34 18.89
C ASP A 89 -17.27 -3.02 18.16
N SER A 90 -17.46 -2.94 16.84
CA SER A 90 -17.19 -1.72 16.06
C SER A 90 -18.25 -0.60 16.23
N VAL A 91 -19.19 -0.79 17.14
CA VAL A 91 -20.30 0.11 17.44
C VAL A 91 -20.40 0.42 18.92
N PHE A 92 -21.01 1.58 19.26
CA PHE A 92 -21.58 1.86 20.57
C PHE A 92 -23.08 1.65 20.51
N GLY A 93 -23.64 1.06 21.55
CA GLY A 93 -25.06 0.72 21.66
C GLY A 93 -25.26 -0.70 22.17
N PRO A 94 -26.53 -1.19 22.20
CA PRO A 94 -27.71 -0.46 21.74
C PRO A 94 -28.10 0.66 22.70
N PHE A 95 -28.65 1.75 22.18
CA PHE A 95 -29.16 2.88 22.99
C PHE A 95 -30.59 2.67 23.46
N GLU A 96 -31.24 1.68 22.92
CA GLU A 96 -32.62 1.27 23.22
C GLU A 96 -32.67 -0.25 23.38
N ASP A 97 -33.77 -0.80 23.88
CA ASP A 97 -33.98 -2.24 23.97
C ASP A 97 -33.85 -2.90 22.60
N ILE A 98 -32.89 -3.84 22.45
CA ILE A 98 -32.62 -4.52 21.19
C ILE A 98 -33.69 -5.59 20.84
N GLY A 99 -34.50 -6.04 21.77
CA GLY A 99 -35.51 -7.10 21.58
C GLY A 99 -36.43 -6.85 20.38
N PRO A 100 -37.11 -5.70 20.30
CA PRO A 100 -37.96 -5.36 19.15
C PRO A 100 -37.24 -5.36 17.81
N TYR A 101 -35.94 -5.05 17.79
CA TYR A 101 -35.14 -5.09 16.55
C TYR A 101 -34.81 -6.51 16.13
N LEU A 102 -34.50 -7.40 17.07
CA LEU A 102 -34.30 -8.81 16.80
C LEU A 102 -35.57 -9.43 16.20
N GLU A 103 -36.73 -9.21 16.81
CA GLU A 103 -38.03 -9.71 16.33
C GLU A 103 -38.35 -9.22 14.93
N ARG A 104 -38.14 -7.93 14.67
CA ARG A 104 -38.36 -7.33 13.33
C ARG A 104 -37.41 -7.88 12.28
N MET A 105 -36.12 -8.12 12.60
CA MET A 105 -35.16 -8.76 11.70
C MET A 105 -35.56 -10.19 11.36
N GLU A 106 -35.94 -10.96 12.37
CA GLU A 106 -36.38 -12.36 12.26
C GLU A 106 -37.65 -12.51 11.41
N ALA A 107 -38.50 -11.47 11.42
CA ALA A 107 -39.75 -11.40 10.65
C ALA A 107 -39.57 -10.93 9.19
N LEU A 108 -38.34 -10.66 8.71
CA LEU A 108 -38.09 -10.14 7.35
C LEU A 108 -38.42 -11.15 6.22
N GLY A 109 -38.81 -12.40 6.55
CA GLY A 109 -39.18 -13.42 5.56
C GLY A 109 -38.00 -13.84 4.68
N THR A 110 -36.83 -14.00 5.28
CA THR A 110 -35.61 -14.55 4.68
C THR A 110 -34.83 -15.35 5.71
N ASP A 111 -33.88 -16.18 5.25
CA ASP A 111 -33.01 -16.97 6.09
C ASP A 111 -31.65 -16.32 6.40
N ALA A 112 -31.33 -15.19 5.72
CA ALA A 112 -30.20 -14.34 6.05
C ALA A 112 -30.66 -12.87 6.06
N PHE A 113 -30.33 -12.17 7.13
CA PHE A 113 -30.75 -10.78 7.34
C PHE A 113 -29.71 -10.01 8.14
N GLY A 114 -29.82 -8.69 8.13
CA GLY A 114 -28.96 -7.83 8.91
C GLY A 114 -29.67 -6.63 9.50
N LEU A 115 -29.01 -5.94 10.41
CA LEU A 115 -29.54 -4.67 10.91
C LEU A 115 -29.43 -3.59 9.83
N VAL A 116 -28.32 -3.54 9.09
CA VAL A 116 -28.02 -2.52 8.09
C VAL A 116 -27.61 -3.13 6.76
N MET A 117 -28.27 -2.69 5.69
CA MET A 117 -27.85 -2.85 4.29
C MET A 117 -27.07 -1.61 3.84
N ASN A 118 -25.88 -1.79 3.29
CA ASN A 118 -25.10 -0.72 2.73
C ASN A 118 -24.95 -0.90 1.21
N SER A 119 -24.93 0.19 0.45
CA SER A 119 -24.63 0.16 -0.98
C SER A 119 -23.23 0.70 -1.25
N ARG A 120 -22.42 -0.08 -1.96
CA ARG A 120 -21.13 0.33 -2.55
C ARG A 120 -21.22 0.29 -4.08
N ARG A 121 -20.11 0.62 -4.76
CA ARG A 121 -20.03 0.46 -6.23
C ARG A 121 -20.22 -1.00 -6.68
N SER A 122 -19.86 -1.96 -5.82
CA SER A 122 -20.07 -3.40 -6.01
C SER A 122 -21.50 -3.89 -5.77
N GLY A 123 -22.42 -3.02 -5.42
CA GLY A 123 -23.82 -3.38 -5.13
C GLY A 123 -24.19 -3.32 -3.64
N PRO A 124 -25.47 -3.53 -3.31
CA PRO A 124 -25.95 -3.61 -1.95
C PRO A 124 -25.42 -4.87 -1.26
N HIS A 125 -24.98 -4.74 0.01
CA HIS A 125 -24.53 -5.85 0.84
C HIS A 125 -24.91 -5.62 2.30
N LEU A 126 -25.09 -6.70 3.04
CA LEU A 126 -25.30 -6.67 4.48
C LEU A 126 -24.01 -6.21 5.19
N HIS A 127 -24.16 -5.26 6.11
CA HIS A 127 -23.04 -4.83 6.95
C HIS A 127 -22.68 -5.91 7.98
N SER A 128 -21.45 -6.36 8.01
CA SER A 128 -20.98 -7.51 8.78
C SER A 128 -21.07 -7.38 10.30
N TRP A 129 -21.32 -6.18 10.83
CA TRP A 129 -21.32 -5.96 12.28
C TRP A 129 -22.61 -6.35 13.03
N PHE A 130 -23.70 -6.69 12.30
CA PHE A 130 -24.92 -7.25 12.89
C PHE A 130 -25.70 -8.03 11.82
N LEU A 131 -25.47 -9.33 11.76
CA LEU A 131 -26.07 -10.27 10.80
C LEU A 131 -26.83 -11.36 11.55
N GLY A 132 -27.88 -11.90 10.97
CA GLY A 132 -28.62 -13.02 11.48
C GLY A 132 -28.84 -14.11 10.43
N PHE A 133 -28.72 -15.37 10.82
CA PHE A 133 -28.85 -16.54 9.96
C PHE A 133 -29.74 -17.58 10.61
N LYS A 134 -30.68 -18.17 9.83
CA LYS A 134 -31.50 -19.30 10.22
C LYS A 134 -30.82 -20.65 9.90
N PRO A 135 -31.29 -21.78 10.41
CA PRO A 135 -30.66 -23.11 10.25
C PRO A 135 -30.40 -23.49 8.79
N PHE A 136 -31.28 -23.09 7.87
CA PHE A 136 -31.10 -23.32 6.43
C PHE A 136 -29.81 -22.75 5.89
N VAL A 137 -29.35 -21.62 6.44
CA VAL A 137 -28.08 -20.95 6.03
C VAL A 137 -26.91 -21.49 6.86
N PHE A 138 -26.97 -21.39 8.20
CA PHE A 138 -25.79 -21.66 9.03
C PHE A 138 -25.40 -23.15 9.10
N ASN A 139 -26.29 -24.08 8.70
CA ASN A 139 -26.01 -25.52 8.58
C ASN A 139 -25.62 -25.91 7.14
N ALA A 140 -25.73 -25.00 6.18
CA ALA A 140 -25.37 -25.29 4.80
C ALA A 140 -23.84 -25.50 4.66
N VAL A 141 -23.44 -26.50 3.88
CA VAL A 141 -22.02 -26.81 3.61
C VAL A 141 -21.29 -25.62 3.05
N TRP A 142 -21.88 -24.94 2.06
CA TRP A 142 -21.28 -23.76 1.45
C TRP A 142 -21.02 -22.61 2.45
N PHE A 143 -21.85 -22.46 3.49
CA PHE A 143 -21.67 -21.44 4.52
C PHE A 143 -20.51 -21.79 5.45
N THR A 144 -20.42 -23.06 5.86
CA THR A 144 -19.29 -23.55 6.68
C THR A 144 -17.98 -23.51 5.89
N ASP A 145 -18.00 -23.87 4.60
CA ASP A 145 -16.84 -23.77 3.71
C ASP A 145 -16.40 -22.33 3.53
N PHE A 146 -17.34 -21.40 3.38
CA PHE A 146 -17.04 -19.98 3.36
C PHE A 146 -16.31 -19.53 4.63
N LEU A 147 -16.79 -19.90 5.80
CA LEU A 147 -16.12 -19.57 7.07
C LEU A 147 -14.74 -20.23 7.17
N HIS A 148 -14.59 -21.50 6.75
CA HIS A 148 -13.29 -22.16 6.71
C HIS A 148 -12.31 -21.48 5.75
N SER A 149 -12.79 -20.88 4.67
CA SER A 149 -11.96 -20.16 3.70
C SER A 149 -11.40 -18.82 4.22
N VAL A 150 -11.86 -18.36 5.38
CA VAL A 150 -11.36 -17.11 5.98
C VAL A 150 -9.91 -17.25 6.39
N THR A 151 -9.06 -16.39 5.85
CA THR A 151 -7.62 -16.32 6.09
C THR A 151 -7.17 -14.88 6.30
N LYS A 152 -5.96 -14.69 6.78
CA LYS A 152 -5.36 -13.37 6.90
C LYS A 152 -5.19 -12.74 5.50
N GLU A 153 -5.77 -11.57 5.31
CA GLU A 153 -5.69 -10.80 4.06
C GLU A 153 -4.68 -9.66 4.17
N GLN A 154 -4.25 -9.15 3.00
CA GLN A 154 -3.24 -8.09 2.93
C GLN A 154 -3.72 -6.74 3.45
N SER A 155 -5.03 -6.48 3.42
CA SER A 155 -5.60 -5.23 3.91
C SER A 155 -7.03 -5.38 4.42
N LYS A 156 -7.48 -4.46 5.29
CA LYS A 156 -8.89 -4.37 5.71
C LYS A 156 -9.85 -4.20 4.52
N THR A 157 -9.40 -3.61 3.43
CA THR A 157 -10.22 -3.46 2.21
C THR A 157 -10.48 -4.81 1.56
N ASP A 158 -9.47 -5.67 1.50
CA ASP A 158 -9.59 -7.01 0.93
C ASP A 158 -10.51 -7.88 1.79
N VAL A 159 -10.41 -7.80 3.12
CA VAL A 159 -11.36 -8.44 4.06
C VAL A 159 -12.81 -7.99 3.78
N CYS A 160 -13.03 -6.67 3.63
CA CYS A 160 -14.37 -6.17 3.32
C CYS A 160 -14.89 -6.65 1.97
N ILE A 161 -14.06 -6.69 0.92
CA ILE A 161 -14.47 -7.13 -0.41
C ILE A 161 -14.72 -8.64 -0.41
N LYS A 162 -13.77 -9.42 0.11
CA LYS A 162 -13.80 -10.87 0.03
C LYS A 162 -14.85 -11.48 0.95
N TYR A 163 -15.01 -10.95 2.16
CA TYR A 163 -15.87 -11.58 3.16
C TYR A 163 -17.17 -10.82 3.43
N GLU A 164 -17.18 -9.48 3.59
CA GLU A 164 -18.42 -8.74 3.85
C GLU A 164 -19.29 -8.64 2.58
N VAL A 165 -18.71 -8.22 1.45
CA VAL A 165 -19.43 -8.16 0.16
C VAL A 165 -19.61 -9.58 -0.38
N GLY A 166 -18.55 -10.41 -0.35
CA GLY A 166 -18.57 -11.77 -0.84
C GLY A 166 -19.61 -12.66 -0.16
N LEU A 167 -19.87 -12.47 1.14
CA LEU A 167 -20.98 -13.20 1.82
C LEU A 167 -22.34 -12.85 1.22
N SER A 168 -22.59 -11.57 0.94
CA SER A 168 -23.85 -11.16 0.31
C SER A 168 -23.98 -11.66 -1.12
N GLU A 169 -22.89 -11.73 -1.88
CA GLU A 169 -22.84 -12.33 -3.21
C GLU A 169 -23.09 -13.85 -3.15
N LEU A 170 -22.50 -14.53 -2.17
CA LEU A 170 -22.67 -15.96 -1.95
C LEU A 170 -24.14 -16.30 -1.57
N LEU A 171 -24.77 -15.51 -0.70
CA LEU A 171 -26.19 -15.63 -0.38
C LEU A 171 -27.07 -15.49 -1.63
N ASN A 172 -26.78 -14.50 -2.47
CA ASN A 172 -27.50 -14.30 -3.74
C ASN A 172 -27.29 -15.48 -4.71
N HIS A 173 -26.06 -16.03 -4.77
CA HIS A 173 -25.77 -17.20 -5.59
C HIS A 173 -26.62 -18.41 -5.19
N HIS A 174 -26.88 -18.57 -3.88
CA HIS A 174 -27.74 -19.60 -3.34
C HIS A 174 -29.23 -19.21 -3.28
N SER A 175 -29.63 -18.15 -3.99
CA SER A 175 -31.01 -17.64 -4.07
C SER A 175 -31.61 -17.25 -2.71
N ILE A 176 -30.79 -16.83 -1.76
CA ILE A 176 -31.20 -16.35 -0.44
C ILE A 176 -31.25 -14.82 -0.46
N PRO A 177 -32.43 -14.21 -0.33
CA PRO A 177 -32.55 -12.75 -0.38
C PRO A 177 -31.83 -12.09 0.80
N ASN A 178 -31.00 -11.09 0.49
CA ASN A 178 -30.39 -10.22 1.49
C ASN A 178 -31.39 -9.14 1.91
N LYS A 179 -31.80 -9.10 3.18
CA LYS A 179 -32.71 -8.09 3.73
C LYS A 179 -32.16 -7.47 5.01
N ALA A 180 -32.54 -6.20 5.25
CA ALA A 180 -32.14 -5.50 6.48
C ALA A 180 -33.23 -4.53 6.93
N LEU A 181 -33.18 -4.13 8.22
CA LEU A 181 -34.12 -3.14 8.75
C LEU A 181 -33.79 -1.72 8.25
N PHE A 182 -32.51 -1.40 8.10
CA PHE A 182 -32.06 -0.07 7.69
C PHE A 182 -31.25 -0.14 6.41
N TYR A 183 -31.51 0.80 5.50
CA TYR A 183 -30.80 0.93 4.24
C TYR A 183 -29.97 2.21 4.28
N VAL A 184 -28.66 2.09 4.29
CA VAL A 184 -27.72 3.19 4.43
C VAL A 184 -26.81 3.27 3.25
N ASN A 185 -26.75 4.43 2.61
CA ASN A 185 -25.95 4.62 1.41
C ASN A 185 -24.50 4.97 1.75
N ARG A 186 -23.55 4.16 1.32
CA ARG A 186 -22.09 4.38 1.39
C ARG A 186 -21.61 4.75 2.82
N LYS A 187 -20.92 5.88 2.95
CA LYS A 187 -20.33 6.35 4.21
C LYS A 187 -21.31 7.05 5.17
N ARG A 188 -22.62 7.07 4.87
CA ARG A 188 -23.60 7.71 5.77
C ARG A 188 -23.65 7.07 7.15
N ILE A 189 -23.38 5.76 7.25
CA ILE A 189 -23.32 5.04 8.53
C ILE A 189 -22.30 5.67 9.50
N TYR A 190 -21.23 6.29 8.96
CA TYR A 190 -20.19 6.96 9.74
C TYR A 190 -20.40 8.48 9.84
N ASN A 191 -20.97 9.11 8.80
CA ASN A 191 -20.97 10.57 8.64
C ASN A 191 -22.29 11.22 9.02
N LYS A 192 -23.35 10.45 9.30
CA LYS A 192 -24.69 10.93 9.66
C LYS A 192 -25.27 10.19 10.87
N PRO A 193 -24.50 10.01 11.98
CA PRO A 193 -24.90 9.18 13.11
C PRO A 193 -26.19 9.67 13.76
N TYR A 194 -26.33 10.96 14.03
CA TYR A 194 -27.53 11.53 14.62
C TYR A 194 -28.79 11.38 13.75
N SER A 195 -28.65 11.61 12.43
CA SER A 195 -29.75 11.42 11.49
C SER A 195 -30.20 9.95 11.40
N LEU A 196 -29.30 9.00 11.55
CA LEU A 196 -29.63 7.57 11.56
C LEU A 196 -30.25 7.13 12.89
N TYR A 197 -29.79 7.70 14.01
CA TYR A 197 -30.42 7.53 15.32
C TYR A 197 -31.88 8.01 15.30
N LEU A 198 -32.14 9.20 14.75
CA LEU A 198 -33.51 9.72 14.59
C LEU A 198 -34.40 8.88 13.66
N GLN A 199 -33.81 8.06 12.79
CA GLN A 199 -34.51 7.06 11.98
C GLN A 199 -34.69 5.73 12.73
N GLY A 200 -34.30 5.64 13.99
CA GLY A 200 -34.45 4.49 14.86
C GLY A 200 -33.28 3.50 14.82
N LEU A 201 -32.10 3.85 14.25
CA LEU A 201 -30.92 2.97 14.34
C LEU A 201 -30.32 3.06 15.76
N PRO A 202 -30.36 1.98 16.57
CA PRO A 202 -29.98 2.06 17.99
C PRO A 202 -28.48 1.96 18.25
N PHE A 203 -27.65 2.15 17.23
CA PHE A 203 -26.20 2.04 17.30
C PHE A 203 -25.50 3.18 16.58
N VAL A 204 -24.29 3.50 17.02
CA VAL A 204 -23.38 4.40 16.31
C VAL A 204 -22.02 3.73 16.10
N LYS A 205 -21.44 3.91 14.92
CA LYS A 205 -20.09 3.39 14.64
C LYS A 205 -19.02 4.10 15.50
N LYS A 206 -18.16 3.34 16.18
CA LYS A 206 -17.00 3.88 16.94
C LYS A 206 -16.12 4.77 16.07
N ASP A 207 -15.92 4.40 14.81
CA ASP A 207 -15.23 5.20 13.79
C ASP A 207 -15.80 6.62 13.63
N SER A 208 -17.07 6.88 13.96
CA SER A 208 -17.65 8.22 13.88
C SER A 208 -17.01 9.19 14.88
N PHE A 209 -16.58 8.69 16.04
CA PHE A 209 -15.94 9.51 17.10
C PHE A 209 -14.48 9.82 16.77
N VAL A 210 -13.77 8.90 16.11
CA VAL A 210 -12.35 9.08 15.72
C VAL A 210 -12.20 9.91 14.45
N ARG A 211 -13.25 10.03 13.64
CA ARG A 211 -13.23 10.87 12.43
C ARG A 211 -13.35 12.34 12.78
N HIS A 212 -12.22 13.01 12.92
CA HIS A 212 -12.13 14.42 13.27
C HIS A 212 -12.62 15.35 12.14
N ASN A 213 -13.93 15.37 11.90
CA ASN A 213 -14.52 16.45 11.12
C ASN A 213 -15.55 17.18 11.98
N GLY A 214 -15.53 18.51 11.93
CA GLY A 214 -16.35 19.35 12.78
C GLY A 214 -17.86 19.09 12.67
N CYS A 215 -18.35 18.67 11.51
CA CYS A 215 -19.74 18.27 11.31
C CYS A 215 -20.15 17.07 12.17
N LEU A 216 -19.28 16.11 12.36
CA LEU A 216 -19.57 14.93 13.15
C LEU A 216 -19.63 15.25 14.63
N GLN A 217 -18.75 16.10 15.15
CA GLN A 217 -18.73 16.44 16.56
C GLN A 217 -20.07 17.02 17.03
N GLY A 218 -20.67 17.95 16.28
CA GLY A 218 -21.98 18.49 16.59
C GLY A 218 -23.13 17.47 16.48
N GLN A 219 -23.05 16.51 15.56
CA GLN A 219 -24.00 15.41 15.47
C GLN A 219 -23.88 14.44 16.64
N LEU A 220 -22.64 14.11 17.04
CA LEU A 220 -22.36 13.20 18.16
C LEU A 220 -22.76 13.84 19.49
N SER A 221 -22.52 15.14 19.68
CA SER A 221 -22.98 15.88 20.87
C SER A 221 -24.51 15.75 21.02
N ARG A 222 -25.26 16.07 19.96
CA ARG A 222 -26.73 15.94 19.98
C ARG A 222 -27.21 14.50 20.18
N LEU A 223 -26.50 13.52 19.62
CA LEU A 223 -26.83 12.11 19.85
C LEU A 223 -26.66 11.74 21.31
N LEU A 224 -25.57 12.17 21.96
CA LEU A 224 -25.30 11.86 23.37
C LEU A 224 -26.30 12.52 24.34
N GLU A 225 -26.96 13.62 23.94
CA GLU A 225 -28.06 14.21 24.71
C GLU A 225 -29.28 13.29 24.87
N HIS A 226 -29.44 12.33 23.93
CA HIS A 226 -30.53 11.35 23.92
C HIS A 226 -30.13 9.97 24.52
N VAL A 227 -28.85 9.78 24.80
CA VAL A 227 -28.31 8.56 25.40
C VAL A 227 -28.33 8.69 26.93
N PRO A 228 -28.68 7.65 27.71
CA PRO A 228 -28.60 7.69 29.16
C PRO A 228 -27.23 8.20 29.64
N PRO A 229 -27.19 9.09 30.65
CA PRO A 229 -25.93 9.74 31.08
C PRO A 229 -24.80 8.76 31.43
N SER A 230 -25.12 7.63 32.03
CA SER A 230 -24.12 6.57 32.33
C SER A 230 -23.50 5.98 31.05
N ARG A 231 -24.30 5.74 30.02
CA ARG A 231 -23.82 5.21 28.73
C ARG A 231 -23.05 6.27 27.94
N ALA A 232 -23.50 7.53 28.01
CA ALA A 232 -22.76 8.65 27.42
C ALA A 232 -21.38 8.84 28.07
N ALA A 233 -21.28 8.67 29.39
CA ALA A 233 -20.01 8.70 30.11
C ALA A 233 -19.04 7.61 29.64
N ILE A 234 -19.48 6.37 29.46
CA ILE A 234 -18.66 5.26 28.91
C ILE A 234 -18.12 5.64 27.53
N ILE A 235 -18.97 6.19 26.65
CA ILE A 235 -18.57 6.59 25.31
C ILE A 235 -17.51 7.68 25.36
N LEU A 236 -17.69 8.70 26.19
CA LEU A 236 -16.77 9.82 26.32
C LEU A 236 -15.44 9.43 26.99
N ASP A 237 -15.46 8.47 27.91
CA ASP A 237 -14.23 7.93 28.49
C ASP A 237 -13.38 7.22 27.42
N GLU A 238 -14.01 6.41 26.57
CA GLU A 238 -13.31 5.68 25.52
C GLU A 238 -12.87 6.54 24.30
N THR A 239 -13.57 7.63 24.02
CA THR A 239 -13.35 8.43 22.79
C THR A 239 -12.76 9.82 23.05
N GLY A 240 -12.73 10.21 24.30
CA GLY A 240 -12.37 11.58 24.72
C GLY A 240 -13.50 12.60 24.55
N PRO A 241 -13.35 13.81 25.10
CA PRO A 241 -14.38 14.85 25.09
C PRO A 241 -14.69 15.35 23.68
N LEU A 242 -15.97 15.60 23.41
CA LEU A 242 -16.42 16.20 22.15
C LEU A 242 -16.17 17.72 22.17
N CYS A 243 -15.75 18.25 21.01
CA CYS A 243 -15.62 19.68 20.84
C CYS A 243 -16.99 20.33 20.65
N THR A 244 -17.37 21.25 21.54
CA THR A 244 -18.63 22.01 21.49
C THR A 244 -18.46 23.44 21.03
N ASP A 245 -17.22 23.94 20.87
CA ASP A 245 -16.96 25.29 20.38
C ASP A 245 -17.40 25.46 18.92
N PRO A 246 -18.39 26.38 18.65
CA PRO A 246 -18.91 26.56 17.29
C PRO A 246 -17.86 27.04 16.29
N PHE A 247 -16.87 27.84 16.74
CA PHE A 247 -15.81 28.34 15.86
C PHE A 247 -14.83 27.23 15.47
N ALA A 248 -14.40 26.43 16.45
CA ALA A 248 -13.55 25.28 16.22
C ALA A 248 -14.27 24.22 15.36
N LEU A 249 -15.58 23.99 15.56
CA LEU A 249 -16.41 23.12 14.73
C LEU A 249 -16.51 23.62 13.29
N SER A 250 -16.70 24.95 13.09
CA SER A 250 -16.75 25.55 11.77
C SER A 250 -15.41 25.44 11.04
N ALA A 251 -14.30 25.69 11.71
CA ALA A 251 -12.96 25.54 11.16
C ALA A 251 -12.66 24.08 10.78
N ARG A 252 -13.04 23.12 11.63
CA ARG A 252 -12.93 21.67 11.33
C ARG A 252 -13.82 21.26 10.17
N TYR A 253 -15.02 21.83 10.04
CA TYR A 253 -15.92 21.59 8.94
C TYR A 253 -15.40 22.12 7.60
N LEU A 254 -14.87 23.33 7.59
CA LEU A 254 -14.20 23.89 6.41
C LEU A 254 -13.00 23.02 6.00
N SER A 255 -12.17 22.62 6.95
CA SER A 255 -11.08 21.68 6.70
C SER A 255 -11.57 20.33 6.15
N TYR A 256 -12.71 19.82 6.65
CA TYR A 256 -13.32 18.59 6.11
C TYR A 256 -13.86 18.80 4.69
N LEU A 257 -14.52 19.93 4.39
CA LEU A 257 -14.97 20.26 3.04
C LEU A 257 -13.79 20.37 2.07
N PHE A 258 -12.72 21.06 2.46
CA PHE A 258 -11.49 21.12 1.68
C PHE A 258 -10.92 19.71 1.41
N ARG A 259 -10.85 18.86 2.43
CA ARG A 259 -10.39 17.46 2.26
C ARG A 259 -11.33 16.60 1.43
N LYS A 260 -12.63 16.90 1.41
CA LYS A 260 -13.63 16.17 0.62
C LYS A 260 -13.65 16.61 -0.85
N ILE A 261 -13.42 17.89 -1.10
CA ILE A 261 -13.31 18.45 -2.45
C ILE A 261 -12.03 17.99 -3.12
N PHE A 262 -10.95 17.94 -2.33
CA PHE A 262 -9.66 17.40 -2.78
C PHE A 262 -9.42 16.05 -2.09
N ASP A 263 -9.38 14.98 -2.88
CA ASP A 263 -8.78 13.71 -2.44
C ASP A 263 -7.46 14.05 -1.75
N ARG A 264 -7.25 13.57 -0.52
CA ARG A 264 -6.10 13.92 0.31
C ARG A 264 -4.77 13.72 -0.43
N LYS A 265 -4.66 12.63 -1.22
CA LYS A 265 -3.50 12.39 -2.08
C LYS A 265 -3.36 13.46 -3.16
N LYS A 266 -4.45 13.83 -3.82
CA LYS A 266 -4.45 14.90 -4.85
C LYS A 266 -4.12 16.26 -4.26
N PHE A 267 -4.63 16.57 -3.07
CA PHE A 267 -4.30 17.81 -2.37
C PHE A 267 -2.82 17.85 -1.97
N ASP A 268 -2.31 16.80 -1.34
CA ASP A 268 -0.90 16.74 -0.94
C ASP A 268 0.02 16.78 -2.18
N ARG A 269 -0.41 16.20 -3.30
CA ARG A 269 0.30 16.27 -4.58
C ARG A 269 0.28 17.69 -5.17
N MET A 270 -0.82 18.40 -5.06
CA MET A 270 -0.90 19.81 -5.45
C MET A 270 0.00 20.68 -4.57
N VAL A 271 -0.02 20.46 -3.24
CA VAL A 271 0.87 21.14 -2.29
C VAL A 271 2.33 20.84 -2.58
N LEU A 272 2.66 19.59 -2.92
CA LEU A 272 4.00 19.21 -3.35
C LEU A 272 4.41 19.95 -4.63
N GLY A 273 3.51 20.03 -5.61
CA GLY A 273 3.71 20.82 -6.85
C GLY A 273 3.92 22.29 -6.56
N MET A 274 3.11 22.90 -5.70
CA MET A 274 3.25 24.29 -5.25
C MET A 274 4.57 24.51 -4.49
N LYS A 275 4.96 23.62 -3.58
CA LYS A 275 6.27 23.67 -2.90
C LYS A 275 7.41 23.63 -3.90
N LYS A 276 7.34 22.79 -4.93
CA LYS A 276 8.33 22.73 -6.01
C LYS A 276 8.42 24.06 -6.77
N ILE A 277 7.29 24.68 -7.09
CA ILE A 277 7.25 25.97 -7.82
C ILE A 277 7.69 27.12 -6.91
N VAL A 278 7.07 27.26 -5.75
CA VAL A 278 7.28 28.41 -4.85
C VAL A 278 8.68 28.40 -4.23
N LEU A 279 9.09 27.27 -3.65
CA LEU A 279 10.39 27.16 -2.99
C LEU A 279 11.54 27.00 -4.01
N GLY A 280 11.24 26.45 -5.19
CA GLY A 280 12.25 26.26 -6.25
C GLY A 280 12.46 27.48 -7.15
N HIS A 281 11.47 28.37 -7.30
CA HIS A 281 11.52 29.49 -8.25
C HIS A 281 11.19 30.88 -7.67
N VAL A 282 10.25 30.98 -6.73
CA VAL A 282 9.66 32.28 -6.34
C VAL A 282 10.31 32.89 -5.11
N LEU A 283 10.74 32.09 -4.14
CA LEU A 283 11.27 32.60 -2.85
C LEU A 283 12.78 32.90 -2.87
N ASN A 284 13.39 33.10 -4.02
CA ASN A 284 14.82 33.38 -4.10
C ASN A 284 15.17 34.53 -5.05
N PRO A 285 14.78 35.76 -4.74
CA PRO A 285 15.10 36.93 -5.56
C PRO A 285 16.60 37.29 -5.58
N TYR A 286 17.43 36.67 -4.72
CA TYR A 286 18.86 36.96 -4.59
C TYR A 286 19.79 35.98 -5.31
N MET A 287 19.26 35.04 -6.11
CA MET A 287 20.09 34.05 -6.76
C MET A 287 20.43 34.42 -8.21
N PHE A 288 21.47 35.25 -8.35
CA PHE A 288 22.22 35.37 -9.57
C PHE A 288 23.16 34.18 -9.84
N ASP A 289 23.27 33.25 -8.89
CA ASP A 289 24.10 32.04 -9.00
C ASP A 289 23.19 30.84 -9.33
N ALA A 290 23.20 30.43 -10.60
CA ALA A 290 22.38 29.34 -11.12
C ALA A 290 22.68 27.98 -10.43
N ASP A 291 23.88 27.76 -9.92
CA ASP A 291 24.27 26.51 -9.28
C ASP A 291 23.79 26.42 -7.86
N LYS A 292 23.80 27.51 -7.11
CA LYS A 292 23.17 27.56 -5.77
C LYS A 292 21.66 27.43 -5.84
N ALA A 293 20.99 28.03 -6.87
CA ALA A 293 19.58 27.87 -7.12
C ALA A 293 19.21 26.40 -7.40
N ARG A 294 20.04 25.74 -8.19
CA ARG A 294 19.90 24.33 -8.53
C ARG A 294 20.08 23.42 -7.31
N ALA A 295 21.13 23.63 -6.51
CA ALA A 295 21.40 22.88 -5.28
C ALA A 295 20.24 23.00 -4.28
N ARG A 296 19.70 24.21 -4.07
CA ARG A 296 18.55 24.42 -3.17
C ARG A 296 17.26 23.76 -3.68
N ARG A 297 16.99 23.80 -4.98
CA ARG A 297 15.87 23.09 -5.61
C ARG A 297 15.99 21.59 -5.39
N TYR A 298 17.18 21.02 -5.54
CA TYR A 298 17.43 19.61 -5.32
C TYR A 298 17.29 19.21 -3.86
N SER A 299 17.69 20.06 -2.92
CA SER A 299 17.45 19.84 -1.48
C SER A 299 15.95 19.77 -1.17
N VAL A 300 15.13 20.67 -1.72
CA VAL A 300 13.67 20.64 -1.53
C VAL A 300 13.05 19.38 -2.14
N TYR A 301 13.43 18.99 -3.34
CA TYR A 301 12.89 17.78 -4.00
C TYR A 301 13.34 16.51 -3.30
N GLY A 302 14.60 16.46 -2.88
CA GLY A 302 15.19 15.35 -2.15
C GLY A 302 14.60 15.12 -0.75
N THR A 303 13.77 16.05 -0.24
CA THR A 303 13.10 15.95 1.05
C THR A 303 11.59 15.82 0.89
N ALA A 304 10.97 16.73 0.13
CA ALA A 304 9.52 16.80 0.02
C ALA A 304 8.89 15.61 -0.73
N VAL A 305 9.61 15.01 -1.67
CA VAL A 305 9.12 13.84 -2.42
C VAL A 305 9.21 12.57 -1.56
N PRO A 306 10.30 12.26 -0.85
CA PRO A 306 10.33 11.18 0.13
C PRO A 306 9.23 11.31 1.20
N GLU A 307 9.00 12.51 1.76
CA GLU A 307 7.92 12.73 2.72
C GLU A 307 6.52 12.42 2.14
N TYR A 308 6.31 12.71 0.85
CA TYR A 308 5.08 12.32 0.17
C TYR A 308 4.95 10.79 0.08
N PHE A 309 6.02 10.06 -0.28
CA PHE A 309 5.99 8.60 -0.33
C PHE A 309 5.83 7.98 1.05
N LYS A 310 6.52 8.48 2.07
CA LYS A 310 6.34 8.07 3.46
C LYS A 310 4.89 8.17 3.90
N LYS A 311 4.26 9.30 3.63
CA LYS A 311 2.88 9.58 4.05
C LYS A 311 1.82 8.71 3.35
N HIS A 312 2.05 8.31 2.11
CA HIS A 312 1.01 7.73 1.26
C HIS A 312 1.25 6.29 0.81
N TYR A 313 2.48 5.80 0.94
CA TYR A 313 2.89 4.52 0.37
C TYR A 313 3.76 3.66 1.30
N LEU A 314 4.23 4.18 2.44
CA LEU A 314 5.07 3.40 3.35
C LEU A 314 4.32 2.25 3.99
N ASP A 315 3.07 2.48 4.44
CA ASP A 315 2.21 1.46 5.09
C ASP A 315 2.05 0.18 4.26
N ILE A 316 2.27 0.27 2.94
CA ILE A 316 2.11 -0.88 2.02
C ILE A 316 3.28 -1.84 2.11
N VAL A 317 4.43 -1.33 2.51
CA VAL A 317 5.69 -2.09 2.57
C VAL A 317 6.15 -2.36 4.01
N ASP A 318 5.59 -1.68 4.99
CA ASP A 318 5.94 -1.79 6.40
C ASP A 318 5.67 -3.21 6.97
N ASP A 319 4.61 -3.87 6.49
CA ASP A 319 4.21 -5.22 6.91
C ASP A 319 4.83 -6.35 6.06
N VAL A 320 5.78 -6.04 5.17
CA VAL A 320 6.41 -7.07 4.32
C VAL A 320 7.43 -7.84 5.15
N PRO A 321 7.27 -9.17 5.30
CA PRO A 321 8.22 -9.96 6.07
C PRO A 321 9.63 -9.87 5.48
N TYR A 322 10.63 -9.76 6.36
CA TYR A 322 12.03 -9.84 5.93
C TYR A 322 12.32 -11.19 5.28
N SER A 323 13.03 -11.16 4.16
CA SER A 323 13.47 -12.35 3.44
C SER A 323 14.95 -12.22 3.06
N VAL A 324 15.66 -13.32 3.22
CA VAL A 324 17.07 -13.41 2.79
C VAL A 324 17.11 -13.67 1.29
N ALA A 325 17.97 -12.94 0.59
CA ALA A 325 18.15 -13.10 -0.85
C ALA A 325 18.80 -14.46 -1.19
N GLU A 326 18.34 -15.07 -2.28
CA GLU A 326 18.83 -16.38 -2.74
C GLU A 326 19.98 -16.20 -3.75
N ARG A 327 20.99 -17.07 -3.68
CA ARG A 327 21.96 -17.19 -4.77
C ARG A 327 21.26 -17.82 -5.99
N ALA A 328 21.46 -17.24 -7.17
CA ALA A 328 20.94 -17.83 -8.40
C ALA A 328 21.62 -19.18 -8.65
N GLU A 329 20.84 -20.17 -9.08
CA GLU A 329 21.37 -21.41 -9.62
C GLU A 329 21.77 -21.20 -11.08
N GLY A 330 22.99 -21.57 -11.45
CA GLY A 330 23.50 -21.45 -12.82
C GLY A 330 24.13 -20.08 -13.14
N ARG A 331 24.11 -19.72 -14.43
CA ARG A 331 24.69 -18.44 -14.91
C ARG A 331 23.82 -17.27 -14.47
N GLU A 332 24.44 -16.22 -13.95
CA GLU A 332 23.73 -14.97 -13.61
C GLU A 332 23.18 -14.32 -14.88
N LYS A 333 22.02 -13.66 -14.73
CA LYS A 333 21.35 -13.01 -15.86
C LYS A 333 21.73 -11.53 -15.92
N VAL A 334 21.91 -11.03 -17.13
CA VAL A 334 22.01 -9.59 -17.41
C VAL A 334 20.79 -9.19 -18.21
N PHE A 335 19.96 -8.32 -17.67
CA PHE A 335 18.79 -7.79 -18.35
C PHE A 335 19.08 -6.39 -18.88
N THR A 336 18.73 -6.16 -20.12
CA THR A 336 18.69 -4.85 -20.75
C THR A 336 17.43 -4.72 -21.58
N LEU A 337 16.89 -3.50 -21.76
CA LEU A 337 15.61 -3.28 -22.43
C LEU A 337 15.72 -2.26 -23.54
N TRP A 338 15.31 -2.67 -24.75
CA TRP A 338 15.05 -1.78 -25.88
C TRP A 338 13.74 -2.18 -26.55
N LEU A 339 12.65 -1.48 -26.22
CA LEU A 339 11.27 -1.89 -26.56
C LEU A 339 11.01 -2.11 -28.06
N GLN A 340 11.80 -1.50 -28.92
CA GLN A 340 11.67 -1.63 -30.37
C GLN A 340 12.40 -2.86 -30.95
N GLY A 341 13.10 -3.63 -30.11
CA GLY A 341 13.95 -4.72 -30.53
C GLY A 341 15.38 -4.30 -30.91
N GLU A 342 16.32 -5.24 -30.82
CA GLU A 342 17.75 -4.97 -31.07
C GLU A 342 18.02 -4.55 -32.52
N GLU A 343 17.31 -5.15 -33.48
CA GLU A 343 17.50 -4.89 -34.91
C GLU A 343 17.19 -3.43 -35.27
N ASP A 344 16.17 -2.84 -34.61
CA ASP A 344 15.75 -1.44 -34.82
C ASP A 344 16.47 -0.46 -33.90
N ALA A 345 17.47 -0.91 -33.15
CA ALA A 345 18.22 -0.04 -32.26
C ALA A 345 19.22 0.85 -33.03
N PRO A 346 19.43 2.11 -32.59
CA PRO A 346 20.51 2.96 -33.12
C PRO A 346 21.88 2.30 -32.96
N GLU A 347 22.84 2.63 -33.83
CA GLU A 347 24.17 1.99 -33.83
C GLU A 347 24.90 2.10 -32.48
N LEU A 348 24.80 3.22 -31.80
CA LEU A 348 25.31 3.36 -30.42
C LEU A 348 24.72 2.30 -29.46
N ILE A 349 23.44 2.01 -29.56
CA ILE A 349 22.79 1.01 -28.70
C ILE A 349 23.23 -0.39 -29.10
N LYS A 350 23.34 -0.69 -30.38
CA LYS A 350 23.91 -1.96 -30.89
C LYS A 350 25.34 -2.14 -30.40
N SER A 351 26.15 -1.08 -30.41
CA SER A 351 27.50 -1.10 -29.84
C SER A 351 27.49 -1.39 -28.34
N CYS A 352 26.60 -0.76 -27.56
CA CYS A 352 26.44 -1.10 -26.14
C CYS A 352 26.12 -2.59 -25.94
N PHE A 353 25.24 -3.18 -26.75
CA PHE A 353 24.93 -4.62 -26.65
C PHE A 353 26.11 -5.52 -27.04
N ARG A 354 26.90 -5.16 -28.05
CA ARG A 354 28.16 -5.88 -28.39
C ARG A 354 29.12 -5.88 -27.21
N HIS A 355 29.28 -4.71 -26.58
CA HIS A 355 30.13 -4.57 -25.39
C HIS A 355 29.60 -5.33 -24.17
N MET A 356 28.29 -5.34 -23.95
CA MET A 356 27.68 -6.19 -22.89
C MET A 356 27.98 -7.68 -23.16
N ARG A 357 27.82 -8.17 -24.39
CA ARG A 357 28.18 -9.56 -24.75
C ARG A 357 29.66 -9.87 -24.51
N LYS A 358 30.54 -8.91 -24.83
CA LYS A 358 31.98 -9.06 -24.64
C LYS A 358 32.37 -9.17 -23.16
N TYR A 359 31.86 -8.26 -22.32
CA TYR A 359 32.31 -8.09 -20.95
C TYR A 359 31.44 -8.80 -19.90
N CYS A 360 30.28 -9.33 -20.29
CA CYS A 360 29.42 -10.18 -19.47
C CYS A 360 29.32 -11.61 -20.05
N SER A 361 30.40 -12.14 -20.64
CA SER A 361 30.42 -13.44 -21.33
C SER A 361 30.18 -14.63 -20.41
N ASP A 362 30.43 -14.46 -19.11
CA ASP A 362 30.13 -15.40 -18.01
C ASP A 362 28.65 -15.38 -17.58
N CYS A 363 27.90 -14.37 -17.99
CA CYS A 363 26.48 -14.20 -17.71
C CYS A 363 25.61 -14.60 -18.93
N GLU A 364 24.32 -14.76 -18.69
CA GLU A 364 23.29 -14.87 -19.73
C GLU A 364 22.73 -13.47 -20.05
N LEU A 365 23.12 -12.87 -21.18
CA LEU A 365 22.58 -11.58 -21.61
C LEU A 365 21.22 -11.77 -22.26
N ILE A 366 20.21 -11.10 -21.71
CA ILE A 366 18.82 -11.10 -22.18
C ILE A 366 18.49 -9.67 -22.64
N VAL A 367 18.43 -9.49 -23.95
CA VAL A 367 17.96 -8.23 -24.57
C VAL A 367 16.45 -8.32 -24.68
N LEU A 368 15.78 -7.51 -23.87
CA LEU A 368 14.33 -7.47 -23.77
C LEU A 368 13.75 -6.44 -24.74
N ASP A 369 12.61 -6.80 -25.31
CA ASP A 369 11.78 -5.95 -26.17
C ASP A 369 10.28 -6.11 -25.81
N GLN A 370 9.39 -5.52 -26.60
CA GLN A 370 7.94 -5.61 -26.36
C GLN A 370 7.38 -7.02 -26.54
N ASP A 371 8.05 -7.91 -27.30
CA ASP A 371 7.55 -9.22 -27.68
C ASP A 371 7.97 -10.31 -26.68
N ASN A 372 9.15 -10.18 -26.08
CA ASN A 372 9.69 -11.16 -25.14
C ASN A 372 9.58 -10.75 -23.67
N LEU A 373 9.33 -9.47 -23.34
CA LEU A 373 9.32 -8.97 -21.96
C LEU A 373 8.33 -9.71 -21.05
N CYS A 374 7.17 -10.11 -21.55
CA CYS A 374 6.15 -10.82 -20.78
C CYS A 374 6.57 -12.25 -20.38
N GLN A 375 7.62 -12.81 -20.99
CA GLN A 375 8.16 -14.13 -20.60
C GLN A 375 9.00 -14.06 -19.32
N TYR A 376 9.49 -12.87 -18.97
CA TYR A 376 10.39 -12.65 -17.84
C TYR A 376 9.76 -11.85 -16.70
N THR A 377 8.66 -11.13 -16.98
CA THR A 377 7.97 -10.28 -15.99
C THR A 377 6.55 -10.77 -15.73
N ASP A 378 6.03 -10.46 -14.54
CA ASP A 378 4.63 -10.68 -14.19
C ASP A 378 4.07 -9.36 -13.66
N LEU A 379 4.02 -8.39 -14.57
CA LEU A 379 3.53 -7.05 -14.24
C LEU A 379 2.00 -7.07 -14.19
N PRO A 380 1.38 -6.44 -13.18
CA PRO A 380 -0.07 -6.31 -13.12
C PRO A 380 -0.67 -5.63 -14.37
N ASP A 381 -1.85 -6.07 -14.79
CA ASP A 381 -2.53 -5.59 -16.01
C ASP A 381 -2.63 -4.06 -16.07
N TYR A 382 -2.91 -3.40 -14.94
CA TYR A 382 -3.02 -1.93 -14.89
C TYR A 382 -1.71 -1.21 -15.24
N ILE A 383 -0.55 -1.85 -15.09
CA ILE A 383 0.74 -1.29 -15.53
C ILE A 383 0.80 -1.24 -17.06
N TRP A 384 0.44 -2.35 -17.71
CA TRP A 384 0.35 -2.42 -19.16
C TRP A 384 -0.71 -1.46 -19.72
N GLU A 385 -1.87 -1.37 -19.09
CA GLU A 385 -2.93 -0.45 -19.48
C GLU A 385 -2.47 1.00 -19.41
N LYS A 386 -1.82 1.40 -18.31
CA LYS A 386 -1.30 2.78 -18.16
C LYS A 386 -0.17 3.10 -19.11
N TYR A 387 0.69 2.14 -19.41
CA TYR A 387 1.74 2.31 -20.41
C TYR A 387 1.14 2.50 -21.81
N ARG A 388 0.22 1.62 -22.23
CA ARG A 388 -0.47 1.71 -23.54
C ARG A 388 -1.32 2.97 -23.67
N ALA A 389 -1.92 3.44 -22.58
CA ALA A 389 -2.70 4.69 -22.54
C ALA A 389 -1.82 5.97 -22.51
N GLY A 390 -0.49 5.86 -22.54
CA GLY A 390 0.42 7.01 -22.51
C GLY A 390 0.49 7.74 -21.17
N LYS A 391 -0.09 7.17 -20.10
CA LYS A 391 -0.02 7.73 -18.73
C LYS A 391 1.35 7.51 -18.09
N MET A 392 2.12 6.58 -18.63
CA MET A 392 3.45 6.18 -18.20
C MET A 392 4.42 6.29 -19.38
N SER A 393 5.54 6.97 -19.20
CA SER A 393 6.58 7.06 -20.24
C SER A 393 7.37 5.75 -20.35
N LYS A 394 8.06 5.53 -21.49
CA LYS A 394 8.95 4.36 -21.69
C LYS A 394 9.99 4.23 -20.57
N ALA A 395 10.57 5.34 -20.11
CA ALA A 395 11.52 5.33 -18.99
C ALA A 395 10.91 4.83 -17.69
N GLN A 396 9.70 5.30 -17.34
CA GLN A 396 8.99 4.87 -16.13
C GLN A 396 8.54 3.41 -16.21
N PHE A 397 8.14 2.96 -17.38
CA PHE A 397 7.84 1.55 -17.62
C PHE A 397 9.09 0.67 -17.44
N SER A 398 10.22 1.09 -18.01
CA SER A 398 11.52 0.46 -17.78
C SER A 398 11.93 0.43 -16.30
N ASP A 399 11.61 1.49 -15.54
CA ASP A 399 11.87 1.56 -14.10
C ASP A 399 11.12 0.45 -13.33
N ILE A 400 9.91 0.12 -13.75
CA ILE A 400 9.11 -0.96 -13.16
C ILE A 400 9.67 -2.32 -13.57
N CYS A 401 9.97 -2.50 -14.86
CA CYS A 401 10.49 -3.76 -15.38
C CYS A 401 11.79 -4.17 -14.67
N ARG A 402 12.75 -3.23 -14.47
CA ARG A 402 14.03 -3.54 -13.81
C ARG A 402 13.86 -4.04 -12.38
N LEU A 403 12.88 -3.52 -11.65
CA LEU A 403 12.62 -3.96 -10.27
C LEU A 403 12.00 -5.36 -10.24
N ASP A 404 11.06 -5.64 -11.13
CA ASP A 404 10.39 -6.94 -11.19
C ASP A 404 11.36 -8.04 -11.67
N LEU A 405 12.12 -7.77 -12.72
CA LEU A 405 13.12 -8.69 -13.25
C LEU A 405 14.17 -9.08 -12.20
N LEU A 406 14.79 -8.09 -11.57
CA LEU A 406 15.83 -8.34 -10.57
C LEU A 406 15.27 -9.03 -9.31
N PHE A 407 14.06 -8.71 -8.89
CA PHE A 407 13.43 -9.41 -7.78
C PHE A 407 13.18 -10.89 -8.08
N ARG A 408 12.67 -11.19 -9.30
CA ARG A 408 12.29 -12.55 -9.69
C ARG A 408 13.46 -13.45 -10.04
N HIS A 409 14.44 -12.88 -10.71
CA HIS A 409 15.51 -13.67 -11.32
C HIS A 409 16.88 -13.43 -10.69
N GLY A 410 17.07 -12.30 -10.00
CA GLY A 410 18.39 -11.83 -9.60
C GLY A 410 19.24 -11.39 -10.80
N GLY A 411 20.53 -11.18 -10.57
CA GLY A 411 21.51 -10.81 -11.60
C GLY A 411 21.66 -9.30 -11.73
N TYR A 412 21.78 -8.83 -12.96
CA TYR A 412 22.11 -7.44 -13.29
C TYR A 412 21.05 -6.80 -14.17
N TRP A 413 20.72 -5.55 -13.88
CA TRP A 413 20.11 -4.63 -14.84
C TRP A 413 21.18 -3.69 -15.37
N ILE A 414 21.31 -3.61 -16.68
CA ILE A 414 22.20 -2.68 -17.37
C ILE A 414 21.37 -1.93 -18.43
N ASP A 415 21.20 -0.61 -18.27
CA ASP A 415 20.49 0.18 -19.28
C ASP A 415 21.13 -0.03 -20.66
N SER A 416 20.32 -0.08 -21.70
CA SER A 416 20.76 -0.21 -23.09
C SER A 416 21.72 0.91 -23.57
N THR A 417 21.81 1.98 -22.79
CA THR A 417 22.72 3.11 -23.01
C THR A 417 24.00 3.04 -22.16
N CYS A 418 24.30 1.90 -21.54
CA CYS A 418 25.57 1.69 -20.84
C CYS A 418 26.60 1.05 -21.77
N PHE A 419 27.64 1.78 -22.09
CA PHE A 419 28.77 1.30 -22.89
C PHE A 419 29.80 0.67 -21.95
N MET A 420 29.93 -0.67 -22.00
CA MET A 420 30.82 -1.41 -21.12
C MET A 420 32.28 -1.23 -21.58
N THR A 421 33.18 -0.99 -20.63
CA THR A 421 34.63 -0.83 -20.84
C THR A 421 35.44 -1.92 -20.14
N GLY A 422 34.78 -2.75 -19.31
CA GLY A 422 35.40 -3.82 -18.55
C GLY A 422 34.36 -4.80 -17.99
N ALA A 423 34.82 -5.90 -17.40
CA ALA A 423 33.97 -6.85 -16.69
C ALA A 423 33.47 -6.28 -15.37
N VAL A 424 32.31 -6.78 -14.90
CA VAL A 424 31.76 -6.40 -13.59
C VAL A 424 32.73 -6.85 -12.48
N PRO A 425 33.19 -5.97 -11.59
CA PRO A 425 34.11 -6.31 -10.51
C PRO A 425 33.54 -7.34 -9.53
N SER A 426 34.39 -8.23 -9.01
CA SER A 426 33.98 -9.29 -8.10
C SER A 426 33.30 -8.77 -6.85
N PHE A 427 33.73 -7.67 -6.28
CA PHE A 427 33.11 -7.07 -5.10
C PHE A 427 31.64 -6.65 -5.33
N ILE A 428 31.24 -6.36 -6.58
CA ILE A 428 29.83 -6.11 -6.96
C ILE A 428 29.07 -7.43 -7.11
N GLN A 429 29.72 -8.45 -7.69
CA GLN A 429 29.13 -9.79 -7.85
C GLN A 429 28.76 -10.42 -6.50
N ASP A 430 29.52 -10.14 -5.46
CA ASP A 430 29.29 -10.66 -4.11
C ASP A 430 28.18 -9.95 -3.33
N CYS A 431 27.73 -8.76 -3.78
CA CYS A 431 26.68 -8.00 -3.11
C CYS A 431 25.29 -8.67 -3.27
N ASP A 432 24.47 -8.63 -2.23
CA ASP A 432 23.06 -8.96 -2.32
C ASP A 432 22.27 -7.87 -3.05
N PHE A 433 22.69 -6.62 -2.88
CA PHE A 433 22.20 -5.46 -3.60
C PHE A 433 23.34 -4.48 -3.87
N PHE A 434 23.38 -3.90 -5.07
CA PHE A 434 24.33 -2.84 -5.41
C PHE A 434 23.73 -1.81 -6.37
N ALA A 435 24.00 -0.54 -6.09
CA ALA A 435 23.78 0.59 -6.97
C ALA A 435 24.87 1.64 -6.72
N TYR A 436 25.26 2.39 -7.75
CA TYR A 436 26.13 3.54 -7.53
C TYR A 436 25.41 4.67 -6.79
N MET A 437 26.12 5.36 -5.90
CA MET A 437 25.57 6.50 -5.16
C MET A 437 25.55 7.76 -6.04
N ALA A 438 24.48 8.53 -5.94
CA ALA A 438 24.41 9.86 -6.56
C ALA A 438 25.22 10.85 -5.72
N GLY A 439 26.51 10.99 -6.05
CA GLY A 439 27.42 11.93 -5.39
C GLY A 439 27.18 13.39 -5.78
N ASP A 440 27.83 14.30 -5.07
CA ASP A 440 27.63 15.76 -5.22
C ASP A 440 28.12 16.33 -6.55
N ARG A 441 28.99 15.60 -7.24
CA ARG A 441 29.58 16.03 -8.54
C ARG A 441 28.65 15.85 -9.74
N VAL A 442 27.50 15.19 -9.57
CA VAL A 442 26.55 14.95 -10.66
C VAL A 442 25.31 15.85 -10.55
N LYS A 443 24.74 16.17 -11.69
CA LYS A 443 23.60 17.08 -11.83
C LYS A 443 22.36 16.65 -11.03
N TRP A 444 22.19 15.36 -10.74
CA TRP A 444 21.02 14.77 -10.10
C TRP A 444 21.34 14.18 -8.72
N SER A 445 22.21 14.84 -7.96
CA SER A 445 22.67 14.36 -6.64
C SER A 445 21.54 14.06 -5.65
N TYR A 446 20.38 14.73 -5.72
CA TYR A 446 19.23 14.44 -4.89
C TYR A 446 18.57 13.08 -5.18
N GLY A 447 18.93 12.42 -6.27
CA GLY A 447 18.39 11.11 -6.66
C GLY A 447 18.79 9.95 -5.75
N TYR A 448 19.75 10.13 -4.84
CA TYR A 448 20.24 9.17 -3.87
C TYR A 448 21.11 8.06 -4.45
N ILE A 449 20.68 7.38 -5.52
CA ILE A 449 21.44 6.37 -6.26
C ILE A 449 21.35 6.60 -7.77
N GLN A 450 22.12 5.81 -8.54
CA GLN A 450 21.98 5.65 -9.98
C GLN A 450 21.25 4.34 -10.28
N SER A 451 20.30 4.33 -11.21
CA SER A 451 19.52 3.14 -11.56
C SER A 451 19.87 2.50 -12.91
N CYS A 452 20.80 3.07 -13.65
CA CYS A 452 21.18 2.53 -14.98
C CYS A 452 22.02 1.26 -14.90
N PHE A 453 22.64 1.00 -13.75
CA PHE A 453 23.27 -0.25 -13.38
C PHE A 453 22.79 -0.65 -11.98
N LEU A 454 22.18 -1.81 -11.87
CA LEU A 454 21.77 -2.40 -10.59
C LEU A 454 22.20 -3.85 -10.54
N ARG A 455 22.64 -4.28 -9.38
CA ARG A 455 22.86 -5.69 -9.04
C ARG A 455 21.90 -6.10 -7.93
N ALA A 456 21.28 -7.27 -8.04
CA ALA A 456 20.60 -7.84 -6.91
C ALA A 456 20.58 -9.38 -6.98
N ARG A 457 20.52 -10.04 -5.83
CA ARG A 457 20.17 -11.46 -5.75
C ARG A 457 18.67 -11.65 -5.84
N LYS A 458 18.25 -12.81 -6.30
CA LYS A 458 16.84 -13.19 -6.40
C LYS A 458 16.17 -13.08 -5.02
N GLY A 459 14.96 -12.53 -4.97
CA GLY A 459 14.21 -12.34 -3.73
C GLY A 459 14.77 -11.25 -2.80
N CYS A 460 15.71 -10.42 -3.23
CA CYS A 460 16.28 -9.33 -2.45
C CYS A 460 15.20 -8.49 -1.77
N TYR A 461 15.30 -8.35 -0.44
CA TYR A 461 14.31 -7.67 0.39
C TYR A 461 14.09 -6.21 -0.02
N ILE A 462 15.17 -5.46 -0.23
CA ILE A 462 15.10 -4.05 -0.70
C ILE A 462 14.32 -3.96 -2.01
N LEU A 463 14.57 -4.86 -2.97
CA LEU A 463 13.85 -4.87 -4.25
C LEU A 463 12.38 -5.25 -4.09
N ASN A 464 12.03 -6.14 -3.16
CA ASN A 464 10.65 -6.48 -2.89
C ASN A 464 9.85 -5.26 -2.41
N LEU A 465 10.40 -4.54 -1.43
CA LEU A 465 9.77 -3.31 -0.91
C LEU A 465 9.65 -2.25 -2.01
N TRP A 466 10.72 -2.02 -2.76
CA TRP A 466 10.80 -1.00 -3.80
C TRP A 466 9.81 -1.28 -4.94
N ARG A 467 9.76 -2.53 -5.41
CA ARG A 467 8.81 -2.99 -6.41
C ARG A 467 7.35 -2.84 -5.95
N ARG A 468 7.02 -3.25 -4.73
CA ARG A 468 5.67 -3.15 -4.15
C ARG A 468 5.23 -1.69 -4.04
N MET A 469 6.08 -0.81 -3.54
CA MET A 469 5.80 0.62 -3.46
C MET A 469 5.56 1.22 -4.85
N MET A 470 6.36 0.83 -5.85
CA MET A 470 6.22 1.28 -7.24
C MET A 470 4.91 0.78 -7.86
N PHE A 471 4.55 -0.48 -7.63
CA PHE A 471 3.30 -1.06 -8.13
C PHE A 471 2.08 -0.34 -7.54
N GLU A 472 2.05 -0.14 -6.23
CA GLU A 472 0.92 0.54 -5.60
C GLU A 472 0.84 2.03 -6.00
N PHE A 473 1.99 2.68 -6.17
CA PHE A 473 2.02 4.03 -6.71
C PHE A 473 1.30 4.10 -8.06
N TRP A 474 1.69 3.25 -9.00
CA TRP A 474 1.07 3.24 -10.35
C TRP A 474 -0.33 2.67 -10.37
N LYS A 475 -0.75 1.90 -9.38
CA LYS A 475 -2.16 1.52 -9.19
C LYS A 475 -3.01 2.74 -8.85
N CYS A 476 -2.51 3.61 -7.98
CA CYS A 476 -3.22 4.76 -7.45
C CYS A 476 -3.09 6.03 -8.28
N GLU A 477 -1.99 6.21 -9.03
CA GLU A 477 -1.60 7.46 -9.67
C GLU A 477 -1.50 7.32 -11.20
N ASP A 478 -1.93 8.36 -11.93
CA ASP A 478 -1.91 8.40 -13.40
C ASP A 478 -0.73 9.20 -13.97
N SER A 479 0.14 9.73 -13.12
CA SER A 479 1.33 10.46 -13.56
C SER A 479 2.40 10.48 -12.47
N LYS A 480 3.66 10.63 -12.86
CA LYS A 480 4.79 10.75 -11.94
C LYS A 480 4.70 11.98 -11.04
N VAL A 481 5.22 11.89 -9.83
CA VAL A 481 5.40 13.04 -8.92
C VAL A 481 6.74 13.72 -9.13
N ASP A 482 7.75 12.97 -9.58
CA ASP A 482 9.08 13.48 -9.89
C ASP A 482 9.74 12.65 -11.00
N TYR A 483 10.74 13.20 -11.69
CA TYR A 483 11.53 12.44 -12.66
C TYR A 483 12.33 11.33 -11.98
N LEU A 484 12.86 11.58 -10.78
CA LEU A 484 13.64 10.64 -9.99
C LEU A 484 12.79 9.90 -8.94
N GLN A 485 11.48 9.74 -9.16
CA GLN A 485 10.59 9.09 -8.18
C GLN A 485 11.04 7.67 -7.81
N LEU A 486 11.54 6.88 -8.78
CA LEU A 486 12.12 5.57 -8.52
C LEU A 486 13.17 5.65 -7.41
N HIS A 487 14.16 6.51 -7.59
CA HIS A 487 15.28 6.71 -6.69
C HIS A 487 14.86 7.22 -5.31
N LEU A 488 13.89 8.15 -5.29
CA LEU A 488 13.38 8.74 -4.05
C LEU A 488 12.48 7.79 -3.27
N MET A 489 11.83 6.83 -3.92
CA MET A 489 11.14 5.71 -3.25
C MET A 489 12.14 4.82 -2.52
N LEU A 490 13.26 4.45 -3.15
CA LEU A 490 14.31 3.70 -2.48
C LEU A 490 14.86 4.47 -1.27
N LYS A 491 15.12 5.78 -1.43
CA LYS A 491 15.55 6.62 -0.31
C LYS A 491 14.57 6.56 0.85
N THR A 492 13.27 6.64 0.57
CA THR A 492 12.22 6.54 1.60
C THR A 492 12.28 5.19 2.31
N ILE A 493 12.31 4.09 1.56
CA ILE A 493 12.36 2.73 2.11
C ILE A 493 13.58 2.56 3.03
N VAL A 494 14.76 2.89 2.55
CA VAL A 494 16.01 2.74 3.30
C VAL A 494 16.08 3.67 4.53
N SER A 495 15.43 4.83 4.48
CA SER A 495 15.40 5.76 5.62
C SER A 495 14.40 5.39 6.70
N GLU A 496 13.34 4.65 6.37
CA GLU A 496 12.20 4.41 7.25
C GLU A 496 12.09 2.95 7.74
N ILE A 497 12.62 1.99 6.98
CA ILE A 497 12.53 0.56 7.31
C ILE A 497 13.89 0.06 7.80
N PRO A 498 14.01 -0.31 9.10
CA PRO A 498 15.30 -0.65 9.71
C PRO A 498 16.02 -1.81 9.02
N GLU A 499 15.32 -2.87 8.61
CA GLU A 499 15.91 -4.03 7.94
C GLU A 499 16.45 -3.65 6.56
N ALA A 500 15.71 -2.83 5.80
CA ALA A 500 16.18 -2.34 4.51
C ALA A 500 17.38 -1.38 4.66
N SER A 501 17.41 -0.59 5.74
CA SER A 501 18.55 0.26 6.09
C SER A 501 19.79 -0.57 6.40
N ALA A 502 19.63 -1.66 7.15
CA ALA A 502 20.72 -2.58 7.50
C ALA A 502 21.30 -3.27 6.24
N ASP A 503 20.44 -3.83 5.39
CA ASP A 503 20.84 -4.44 4.11
C ASP A 503 21.54 -3.44 3.20
N PHE A 504 20.99 -2.22 3.08
CA PHE A 504 21.58 -1.17 2.27
C PHE A 504 22.94 -0.72 2.80
N ALA A 505 23.15 -0.76 4.12
CA ALA A 505 24.43 -0.41 4.73
C ALA A 505 25.56 -1.38 4.35
N LEU A 506 25.25 -2.63 4.05
CA LEU A 506 26.22 -3.65 3.60
C LEU A 506 26.74 -3.38 2.17
N MET A 507 26.01 -2.59 1.38
CA MET A 507 26.40 -2.25 0.03
C MET A 507 27.60 -1.28 0.02
N PRO A 508 28.65 -1.50 -0.80
CA PRO A 508 29.73 -0.53 -1.01
C PRO A 508 29.19 0.81 -1.53
N LYS A 509 29.60 1.93 -0.92
CA LYS A 509 29.14 3.27 -1.27
C LYS A 509 30.10 3.91 -2.28
N ILE A 510 29.85 3.68 -3.56
CA ILE A 510 30.70 4.15 -4.68
C ILE A 510 29.97 5.25 -5.43
N ASP A 511 30.68 6.39 -5.65
CA ASP A 511 30.17 7.54 -6.39
C ASP A 511 29.99 7.19 -7.89
N GLN A 512 28.88 7.60 -8.47
CA GLN A 512 28.57 7.40 -9.89
C GLN A 512 29.38 8.28 -10.84
N TYR A 513 30.08 9.32 -10.36
CA TYR A 513 30.72 10.32 -11.22
C TYR A 513 31.60 9.70 -12.33
N PRO A 514 32.51 8.74 -12.05
CA PRO A 514 33.34 8.17 -13.11
C PRO A 514 32.54 7.49 -14.22
N THR A 515 31.34 6.94 -13.92
CA THR A 515 30.46 6.31 -14.94
C THR A 515 29.86 7.34 -15.92
N HIS A 516 29.97 8.63 -15.65
CA HIS A 516 29.47 9.73 -16.49
C HIS A 516 30.57 10.55 -17.12
N GLU A 517 31.84 10.29 -16.77
CA GLU A 517 32.96 11.20 -17.10
C GLU A 517 33.18 11.31 -18.61
N LEU A 518 33.31 10.19 -19.32
CA LEU A 518 33.68 10.21 -20.73
C LEU A 518 32.58 10.68 -21.67
N TRP A 519 31.30 10.60 -21.24
CA TRP A 519 30.20 11.03 -22.11
C TRP A 519 29.64 12.40 -21.72
N PHE A 520 29.35 12.62 -20.44
CA PHE A 520 28.64 13.83 -20.00
C PHE A 520 29.55 14.96 -19.55
N VAL A 521 30.77 14.64 -19.13
CA VAL A 521 31.71 15.65 -18.65
C VAL A 521 32.71 16.00 -19.74
N ARG A 522 33.38 15.00 -20.31
CA ARG A 522 34.46 15.18 -21.32
C ARG A 522 34.01 14.86 -22.74
N GLY A 523 32.74 14.56 -22.98
CA GLY A 523 32.26 13.96 -24.21
C GLY A 523 32.64 14.74 -25.48
N ASP A 524 32.71 16.05 -25.41
CA ASP A 524 33.05 16.96 -26.54
C ASP A 524 34.54 17.32 -26.58
N GLU A 525 35.36 16.88 -25.60
CA GLU A 525 36.80 17.05 -25.59
C GLU A 525 37.46 16.10 -26.61
N PRO A 526 38.64 16.49 -27.19
CA PRO A 526 39.44 15.57 -28.01
C PRO A 526 39.73 14.26 -27.24
N PHE A 527 39.65 13.13 -27.93
CA PHE A 527 39.95 11.84 -27.32
C PHE A 527 41.41 11.76 -26.84
N ASP A 528 41.59 11.42 -25.57
CA ASP A 528 42.89 11.14 -24.96
C ASP A 528 42.90 9.73 -24.37
N ARG A 529 43.77 8.87 -24.91
CA ARG A 529 43.86 7.46 -24.51
C ARG A 529 44.20 7.28 -23.03
N LYS A 530 45.08 8.12 -22.46
CA LYS A 530 45.46 8.01 -21.05
C LYS A 530 44.28 8.31 -20.14
N THR A 531 43.48 9.31 -20.47
CA THR A 531 42.24 9.63 -19.74
C THR A 531 41.24 8.50 -19.88
N ALA A 532 41.06 7.91 -21.06
CA ALA A 532 40.18 6.79 -21.29
C ALA A 532 40.56 5.56 -20.45
N GLU A 533 41.86 5.17 -20.46
CA GLU A 533 42.39 4.05 -19.67
C GLU A 533 42.26 4.29 -18.17
N ARG A 534 42.53 5.51 -17.68
CA ARG A 534 42.34 5.89 -16.28
C ARG A 534 40.87 5.67 -15.87
N VAL A 535 39.93 6.24 -16.62
CA VAL A 535 38.52 6.13 -16.28
C VAL A 535 38.04 4.66 -16.37
N ALA A 536 38.50 3.90 -17.36
CA ALA A 536 38.19 2.48 -17.51
C ALA A 536 38.77 1.61 -16.37
N SER A 537 39.86 2.06 -15.72
CA SER A 537 40.40 1.41 -14.53
C SER A 537 39.60 1.71 -13.25
N GLU A 538 38.86 2.81 -13.20
CA GLU A 538 38.01 3.19 -12.06
C GLU A 538 36.60 2.59 -12.16
N VAL A 539 36.04 2.48 -13.38
CA VAL A 539 34.70 1.96 -13.65
C VAL A 539 34.68 1.14 -14.93
N PHE A 540 33.79 0.17 -14.97
CA PHE A 540 33.67 -0.83 -16.05
C PHE A 540 32.62 -0.47 -17.11
N PHE A 541 31.99 0.71 -17.03
CA PHE A 541 31.07 1.21 -18.07
C PHE A 541 30.98 2.74 -18.07
N GLN A 542 30.54 3.28 -19.19
CA GLN A 542 30.17 4.70 -19.33
C GLN A 542 28.68 4.82 -19.65
N LYS A 543 27.95 5.64 -18.89
CA LYS A 543 26.56 5.98 -19.19
C LYS A 543 26.53 6.93 -20.38
N THR A 544 25.78 6.55 -21.41
CA THR A 544 25.56 7.36 -22.61
C THR A 544 24.10 7.77 -22.76
N THR A 545 23.73 8.42 -23.85
CA THR A 545 22.34 8.66 -24.25
C THR A 545 22.17 8.49 -25.75
N TYR A 546 21.09 7.83 -26.17
CA TYR A 546 20.76 7.62 -27.58
C TYR A 546 20.48 8.95 -28.34
N ASN A 547 20.07 9.99 -27.62
CA ASN A 547 20.00 11.34 -28.18
C ASN A 547 21.39 11.99 -28.09
N THR A 548 22.24 11.67 -29.06
CA THR A 548 23.66 12.04 -29.07
C THR A 548 23.89 13.53 -29.26
N GLY A 549 22.94 14.27 -29.84
CA GLY A 549 23.13 15.64 -30.28
C GLY A 549 24.15 15.73 -31.39
N ARG A 550 24.87 16.88 -31.47
CA ARG A 550 26.02 17.05 -32.40
C ARG A 550 27.24 16.33 -31.84
N ILE A 551 27.82 15.42 -32.60
CA ILE A 551 29.06 14.73 -32.28
C ILE A 551 30.22 15.50 -32.95
N ILE A 552 31.26 15.78 -32.18
CA ILE A 552 32.48 16.42 -32.67
C ILE A 552 33.46 15.31 -33.09
N GLU A 553 33.91 15.31 -34.31
CA GLU A 553 34.87 14.34 -34.83
C GLU A 553 36.14 14.30 -33.97
N GLY A 554 36.62 13.12 -33.64
CA GLY A 554 37.80 12.92 -32.78
C GLY A 554 37.56 13.16 -31.30
N SER A 555 36.31 13.39 -30.84
CA SER A 555 35.97 13.56 -29.43
C SER A 555 35.74 12.20 -28.73
N PHE A 556 35.64 12.19 -27.38
CA PHE A 556 35.27 10.98 -26.64
C PHE A 556 33.92 10.40 -27.09
N LYS A 557 32.91 11.25 -27.37
CA LYS A 557 31.62 10.78 -27.92
C LYS A 557 31.78 10.11 -29.28
N ASP A 558 32.60 10.68 -30.17
CA ASP A 558 32.87 10.13 -31.50
C ASP A 558 33.50 8.73 -31.40
N TYR A 559 34.50 8.58 -30.52
CA TYR A 559 35.14 7.27 -30.30
C TYR A 559 34.18 6.23 -29.74
N ILE A 560 33.31 6.61 -28.78
CA ILE A 560 32.28 5.69 -28.21
C ILE A 560 31.24 5.33 -29.27
N VAL A 561 30.71 6.29 -30.03
CA VAL A 561 29.69 6.05 -31.06
C VAL A 561 30.22 5.19 -32.20
N ARG A 562 31.49 5.42 -32.62
CA ARG A 562 32.16 4.67 -33.70
C ARG A 562 32.75 3.34 -33.24
N ASP A 563 32.59 2.98 -31.96
CA ASP A 563 33.12 1.74 -31.37
C ASP A 563 34.66 1.61 -31.52
N LEU A 564 35.37 2.70 -31.30
CA LEU A 564 36.83 2.78 -31.43
C LEU A 564 37.55 2.75 -30.06
N PHE A 565 36.85 2.45 -29.00
CA PHE A 565 37.30 2.54 -27.61
C PHE A 565 38.10 1.30 -27.16
#